data_22b4980ed59c8eef1e5532b1cbdbce41
#
_entry.id   22b4980ed59c8eef1e5532b1cbdbce41
#
_cell.length_a   1.000
_cell.length_b   1.000
_cell.length_c   1.000
_cell.angle_alpha   90.00
_cell.angle_beta   90.00
_cell.angle_gamma   90.00
#
_symmetry.space_group_name_H-M   'P 1'
#
loop_
_entity.id
_entity.type
_entity.pdbx_description
1 polymer ?
#
loop_
_entity_poly.entity_id
_entity_poly.type
_entity_poly.pdbx_seq_one_letter_code
_entity_poly.pdbx_strand_id
1 'polypeptide(L)'
;MPLNLKNFIKNQALNSKMSDFQDLDHIDGASISAVCANLYNKPRDDLVMFYFRDGANYASVYTQSKIVSENIKWNLSIKSKKIKSLIVNTRNANAFTGPDGYKGLKEIAQEVSIQLSKKQVEDEDYPKRVLANEILFGCTGTIGEKYPTEKIKKHIPELIKKIKYVQNKPIWMKAALGIMTTDLKPKLAMEECKIGNTKVKIYGIAKGSGMIFPNMATTLGYIFTDADLSNDILSKLLKKNIDTTFNAITCDGDTSTNDMVSIFSTGKV
;
A
#
# COMPACT_ATOMS: atom_id res chain seq x y z
N MET A 1 17.24 11.97 9.71
CA MET A 1 17.82 10.74 9.13
C MET A 1 16.67 9.80 8.83
N PRO A 2 16.60 9.20 7.64
CA PRO A 2 15.64 8.11 7.41
C PRO A 2 15.89 7.04 8.47
N LEU A 3 14.83 6.37 8.93
CA LEU A 3 14.95 5.31 9.93
C LEU A 3 16.04 4.34 9.47
N ASN A 4 17.13 4.27 10.21
CA ASN A 4 18.18 3.32 9.87
C ASN A 4 17.63 1.93 10.18
N LEU A 5 17.30 1.19 9.14
CA LEU A 5 16.70 -0.15 9.23
C LEU A 5 17.55 -1.07 10.12
N LYS A 6 18.90 -0.95 10.07
CA LYS A 6 19.80 -1.72 10.94
C LYS A 6 19.62 -1.36 12.42
N ASN A 7 19.47 -0.08 12.74
CA ASN A 7 19.23 0.36 14.13
C ASN A 7 17.84 -0.02 14.60
N PHE A 8 16.82 0.08 13.72
CA PHE A 8 15.48 -0.36 14.05
C PHE A 8 15.46 -1.88 14.31
N ILE A 9 16.03 -2.67 13.41
CA ILE A 9 16.12 -4.13 13.54
C ILE A 9 16.91 -4.49 14.83
N LYS A 10 18.03 -3.82 15.08
CA LYS A 10 18.85 -4.05 16.29
C LYS A 10 18.10 -3.71 17.59
N ASN A 11 17.38 -2.59 17.61
CA ASN A 11 16.62 -2.16 18.79
C ASN A 11 15.37 -3.01 19.03
N GLN A 12 14.73 -3.47 17.98
CA GLN A 12 13.55 -4.35 18.05
C GLN A 12 13.95 -5.81 18.36
N ALA A 13 15.11 -6.27 17.89
CA ALA A 13 15.63 -7.60 18.20
C ALA A 13 15.93 -7.80 19.70
N LEU A 14 16.13 -6.72 20.46
CA LEU A 14 16.26 -6.78 21.91
C LEU A 14 14.91 -6.98 22.63
N ASN A 15 13.78 -6.62 22.00
CA ASN A 15 12.47 -6.60 22.66
C ASN A 15 11.37 -7.39 21.91
N SER A 16 11.62 -7.88 20.70
CA SER A 16 10.66 -8.65 19.92
C SER A 16 11.38 -9.68 19.07
N LYS A 17 10.87 -10.87 19.00
CA LYS A 17 11.34 -11.98 18.17
C LYS A 17 11.26 -11.63 16.65
N MET A 18 12.02 -10.64 16.20
CA MET A 18 12.12 -10.31 14.76
C MET A 18 12.85 -11.38 13.94
N SER A 19 13.50 -12.33 14.61
CA SER A 19 13.98 -13.57 13.99
C SER A 19 12.85 -14.39 13.34
N ASP A 20 11.59 -14.16 13.76
CA ASP A 20 10.44 -14.95 13.34
C ASP A 20 9.79 -14.44 12.04
N PHE A 21 10.24 -13.31 11.46
CA PHE A 21 9.80 -12.94 10.11
C PHE A 21 10.49 -13.85 9.09
N GLN A 22 9.67 -14.57 8.33
CA GLN A 22 10.13 -15.41 7.22
C GLN A 22 11.03 -14.62 6.27
N ASP A 23 11.94 -15.29 5.60
CA ASP A 23 12.76 -14.66 4.55
C ASP A 23 11.90 -14.41 3.31
N LEU A 24 11.36 -13.19 3.26
CA LEU A 24 10.59 -12.70 2.14
C LEU A 24 11.51 -12.48 0.94
N ASP A 25 11.21 -13.20 -0.11
CA ASP A 25 11.79 -13.11 -1.44
C ASP A 25 11.02 -12.09 -2.30
N HIS A 26 11.21 -12.06 -3.59
CA HIS A 26 10.47 -11.17 -4.48
C HIS A 26 9.17 -11.81 -4.99
N ILE A 27 8.20 -10.97 -5.29
CA ILE A 27 7.04 -11.27 -6.12
C ILE A 27 7.29 -10.66 -7.49
N ASP A 28 7.32 -11.51 -8.51
CA ASP A 28 7.54 -11.07 -9.88
C ASP A 28 6.44 -10.09 -10.31
N GLY A 29 6.82 -9.04 -11.03
CA GLY A 29 5.91 -7.99 -11.50
C GLY A 29 5.50 -6.96 -10.47
N ALA A 30 5.82 -7.14 -9.18
CA ALA A 30 5.69 -6.12 -8.15
C ALA A 30 7.03 -5.40 -7.92
N SER A 31 6.99 -4.16 -7.52
CA SER A 31 8.16 -3.35 -7.17
C SER A 31 7.83 -2.44 -6.00
N ILE A 32 8.81 -2.09 -5.21
CA ILE A 32 8.60 -1.32 -3.97
C ILE A 32 9.58 -0.16 -3.90
N SER A 33 9.09 0.99 -3.45
CA SER A 33 9.92 2.09 -2.97
C SER A 33 9.32 2.76 -1.74
N ALA A 34 10.17 3.37 -0.94
CA ALA A 34 9.76 4.17 0.20
C ALA A 34 10.74 5.32 0.42
N VAL A 35 10.21 6.50 0.76
CA VAL A 35 10.98 7.71 1.02
C VAL A 35 10.43 8.47 2.23
N CYS A 36 11.27 9.32 2.79
CA CYS A 36 10.88 10.32 3.77
C CYS A 36 10.40 11.57 3.04
N ALA A 37 9.09 11.77 2.95
CA ALA A 37 8.48 12.97 2.37
C ALA A 37 8.34 14.11 3.41
N ASN A 38 8.94 13.96 4.59
CA ASN A 38 8.90 14.93 5.68
C ASN A 38 7.47 15.28 6.13
N LEU A 39 6.60 14.25 6.17
CA LEU A 39 5.24 14.41 6.69
C LEU A 39 5.24 14.46 8.22
N TYR A 40 6.22 13.84 8.87
CA TYR A 40 6.46 13.91 10.31
C TYR A 40 7.57 14.90 10.66
N ASN A 41 7.57 15.38 11.91
CA ASN A 41 8.65 16.22 12.45
C ASN A 41 9.97 15.44 12.62
N LYS A 42 9.89 14.12 12.77
CA LYS A 42 11.08 13.23 12.85
C LYS A 42 11.24 12.52 11.51
N PRO A 43 12.46 12.47 10.95
CA PRO A 43 12.72 11.77 9.69
C PRO A 43 12.39 10.28 9.78
N ARG A 44 11.49 9.83 8.92
CA ARG A 44 11.16 8.41 8.71
C ARG A 44 10.62 8.25 7.29
N ASP A 45 10.61 7.02 6.78
CA ASP A 45 9.85 6.74 5.56
C ASP A 45 8.36 6.86 5.88
N ASP A 46 7.67 7.72 5.15
CA ASP A 46 6.27 8.09 5.36
C ASP A 46 5.46 8.17 4.06
N LEU A 47 6.12 7.87 2.94
CA LEU A 47 5.54 7.73 1.62
C LEU A 47 6.07 6.46 0.96
N VAL A 48 5.16 5.53 0.65
CA VAL A 48 5.47 4.20 0.09
C VAL A 48 4.77 4.04 -1.26
N MET A 49 5.43 3.42 -2.22
CA MET A 49 4.87 3.04 -3.51
C MET A 49 5.02 1.55 -3.72
N PHE A 50 3.95 0.92 -4.16
CA PHE A 50 3.95 -0.38 -4.83
C PHE A 50 3.69 -0.12 -6.31
N TYR A 51 4.60 -0.57 -7.16
CA TYR A 51 4.56 -0.34 -8.59
C TYR A 51 4.48 -1.66 -9.33
N PHE A 52 3.58 -1.74 -10.29
CA PHE A 52 3.33 -2.91 -11.13
C PHE A 52 3.66 -2.53 -12.57
N ARG A 53 4.86 -2.89 -13.02
CA ARG A 53 5.39 -2.49 -14.33
C ARG A 53 4.45 -2.83 -15.49
N ASP A 54 3.88 -4.04 -15.48
CA ASP A 54 2.96 -4.51 -16.51
C ASP A 54 1.47 -4.28 -16.14
N GLY A 55 1.24 -3.64 -14.98
CA GLY A 55 -0.06 -3.53 -14.35
C GLY A 55 -0.45 -4.81 -13.62
N ALA A 56 -1.22 -4.68 -12.55
CA ALA A 56 -1.76 -5.79 -11.78
C ALA A 56 -3.29 -5.80 -11.85
N ASN A 57 -3.86 -6.99 -11.96
CA ASN A 57 -5.27 -7.20 -11.63
C ASN A 57 -5.45 -6.95 -10.13
N TYR A 58 -6.61 -6.46 -9.71
CA TYR A 58 -6.81 -6.14 -8.31
C TYR A 58 -8.25 -6.27 -7.86
N ALA A 59 -8.44 -6.42 -6.57
CA ALA A 59 -9.71 -6.23 -5.89
C ALA A 59 -9.45 -5.53 -4.55
N SER A 60 -10.42 -4.75 -4.09
CA SER A 60 -10.35 -4.05 -2.82
C SER A 60 -11.68 -4.11 -2.09
N VAL A 61 -11.60 -4.16 -0.77
CA VAL A 61 -12.72 -3.89 0.14
C VAL A 61 -12.36 -2.67 0.98
N TYR A 62 -13.37 -1.87 1.28
CA TYR A 62 -13.20 -0.56 1.92
C TYR A 62 -14.09 -0.44 3.14
N THR A 63 -13.79 0.54 3.97
CA THR A 63 -14.59 0.89 5.16
C THR A 63 -16.09 1.01 4.84
N GLN A 64 -16.90 0.55 5.79
CA GLN A 64 -18.36 0.75 5.77
C GLN A 64 -18.80 1.97 6.59
N SER A 65 -17.84 2.79 7.04
CA SER A 65 -18.15 4.06 7.71
C SER A 65 -19.00 4.96 6.82
N LYS A 66 -19.99 5.64 7.41
CA LYS A 66 -20.76 6.67 6.70
C LYS A 66 -19.90 7.87 6.28
N ILE A 67 -18.78 8.04 6.96
CA ILE A 67 -17.79 9.08 6.68
C ILE A 67 -16.59 8.43 6.02
N VAL A 68 -16.42 8.70 4.73
CA VAL A 68 -15.41 8.07 3.90
C VAL A 68 -14.35 9.10 3.52
N SER A 69 -13.08 8.72 3.66
CA SER A 69 -11.95 9.57 3.29
C SER A 69 -11.85 9.81 1.78
N GLU A 70 -11.17 10.86 1.38
CA GLU A 70 -11.08 11.26 -0.03
C GLU A 70 -10.30 10.24 -0.89
N ASN A 71 -9.32 9.54 -0.31
CA ASN A 71 -8.62 8.47 -1.04
C ASN A 71 -9.52 7.26 -1.32
N ILE A 72 -10.46 6.91 -0.45
CA ILE A 72 -11.43 5.86 -0.73
C ILE A 72 -12.39 6.29 -1.84
N LYS A 73 -12.88 7.54 -1.80
CA LYS A 73 -13.70 8.10 -2.89
C LYS A 73 -12.97 8.08 -4.23
N TRP A 74 -11.68 8.44 -4.24
CA TRP A 74 -10.82 8.35 -5.41
C TRP A 74 -10.74 6.91 -5.93
N ASN A 75 -10.39 5.96 -5.06
CA ASN A 75 -10.24 4.55 -5.43
C ASN A 75 -11.54 3.96 -5.99
N LEU A 76 -12.68 4.30 -5.40
CA LEU A 76 -14.00 3.88 -5.90
C LEU A 76 -14.36 4.48 -7.25
N SER A 77 -13.79 5.63 -7.62
CA SER A 77 -14.01 6.27 -8.93
C SER A 77 -13.19 5.63 -10.06
N ILE A 78 -12.21 4.80 -9.74
CA ILE A 78 -11.33 4.15 -10.72
C ILE A 78 -12.10 3.07 -11.46
N LYS A 79 -12.05 3.14 -12.81
CA LYS A 79 -12.67 2.17 -13.70
C LYS A 79 -11.64 1.30 -14.45
N SER A 80 -10.37 1.54 -14.25
CA SER A 80 -9.31 0.74 -14.86
C SER A 80 -9.37 -0.71 -14.36
N LYS A 81 -9.22 -1.66 -15.28
CA LYS A 81 -9.16 -3.09 -14.93
C LYS A 81 -7.81 -3.49 -14.33
N LYS A 82 -6.75 -2.77 -14.66
CA LYS A 82 -5.41 -2.96 -14.11
C LYS A 82 -4.93 -1.69 -13.42
N ILE A 83 -4.16 -1.89 -12.36
CA ILE A 83 -3.53 -0.81 -11.60
C ILE A 83 -2.03 -0.84 -11.86
N LYS A 84 -1.44 0.33 -12.07
CA LYS A 84 0.00 0.52 -12.23
C LYS A 84 0.70 0.84 -10.90
N SER A 85 0.00 1.47 -9.96
CA SER A 85 0.61 1.83 -8.68
C SER A 85 -0.39 1.96 -7.55
N LEU A 86 0.06 1.63 -6.34
CA LEU A 86 -0.55 2.02 -5.08
C LEU A 86 0.42 2.95 -4.34
N ILE A 87 -0.03 4.15 -4.00
CA ILE A 87 0.72 5.13 -3.19
C ILE A 87 0.11 5.14 -1.79
N VAL A 88 0.96 4.98 -0.77
CA VAL A 88 0.52 5.04 0.63
C VAL A 88 1.26 6.15 1.34
N ASN A 89 0.53 7.08 1.91
CA ASN A 89 1.08 8.09 2.82
C ASN A 89 0.62 7.84 4.26
N THR A 90 1.50 8.14 5.20
CA THR A 90 1.18 8.20 6.62
C THR A 90 1.06 9.65 7.11
N ARG A 91 0.81 9.86 8.39
CA ARG A 91 0.64 11.13 9.10
C ARG A 91 -0.70 11.84 8.82
N ASN A 92 -1.30 11.71 7.64
CA ASN A 92 -2.54 12.37 7.26
C ASN A 92 -3.50 11.36 6.62
N ALA A 93 -4.70 11.27 7.15
CA ALA A 93 -5.73 10.33 6.71
C ALA A 93 -6.48 10.79 5.45
N ASN A 94 -6.32 12.04 5.05
CA ASN A 94 -7.12 12.67 3.99
C ASN A 94 -8.64 12.48 4.19
N ALA A 95 -9.07 12.57 5.44
CA ALA A 95 -10.46 12.48 5.85
C ALA A 95 -10.90 13.82 6.44
N PHE A 96 -12.14 14.25 6.18
CA PHE A 96 -12.65 15.58 6.51
C PHE A 96 -11.84 16.73 5.90
N THR A 97 -11.25 16.51 4.74
CA THR A 97 -10.46 17.51 4.00
C THR A 97 -11.26 18.16 2.89
N GLY A 98 -12.47 17.70 2.65
CA GLY A 98 -13.37 18.22 1.64
C GLY A 98 -12.83 18.14 0.21
N PRO A 99 -13.33 18.98 -0.71
CA PRO A 99 -12.91 18.96 -2.12
C PRO A 99 -11.40 19.13 -2.34
N ASP A 100 -10.72 19.85 -1.46
CA ASP A 100 -9.27 20.09 -1.56
C ASP A 100 -8.47 18.80 -1.36
N GLY A 101 -8.91 17.90 -0.48
CA GLY A 101 -8.28 16.60 -0.30
C GLY A 101 -8.36 15.73 -1.55
N TYR A 102 -9.54 15.68 -2.19
CA TYR A 102 -9.73 14.96 -3.44
C TYR A 102 -8.93 15.58 -4.61
N LYS A 103 -8.95 16.91 -4.72
CA LYS A 103 -8.15 17.66 -5.70
C LYS A 103 -6.65 17.36 -5.54
N GLY A 104 -6.16 17.33 -4.30
CA GLY A 104 -4.78 16.98 -4.00
C GLY A 104 -4.40 15.59 -4.48
N LEU A 105 -5.27 14.58 -4.30
CA LEU A 105 -5.05 13.24 -4.83
C LEU A 105 -4.97 13.24 -6.37
N LYS A 106 -5.86 13.98 -7.03
CA LYS A 106 -5.84 14.11 -8.50
C LYS A 106 -4.52 14.70 -8.99
N GLU A 107 -4.01 15.73 -8.34
CA GLU A 107 -2.74 16.35 -8.68
C GLU A 107 -1.55 15.40 -8.46
N ILE A 108 -1.55 14.65 -7.35
CA ILE A 108 -0.53 13.64 -7.07
C ILE A 108 -0.60 12.51 -8.12
N ALA A 109 -1.81 12.01 -8.45
CA ALA A 109 -1.98 10.99 -9.46
C ALA A 109 -1.47 11.42 -10.85
N GLN A 110 -1.67 12.68 -11.21
CA GLN A 110 -1.13 13.26 -12.44
C GLN A 110 0.40 13.29 -12.43
N GLU A 111 1.01 13.75 -11.34
CA GLU A 111 2.47 13.77 -11.19
C GLU A 111 3.05 12.35 -11.26
N VAL A 112 2.47 11.40 -10.52
CA VAL A 112 2.88 9.98 -10.56
C VAL A 112 2.76 9.43 -11.99
N SER A 113 1.65 9.70 -12.67
CA SER A 113 1.39 9.29 -14.05
C SER A 113 2.50 9.80 -15.01
N ILE A 114 2.87 11.07 -14.90
CA ILE A 114 3.94 11.69 -15.72
C ILE A 114 5.28 11.01 -15.42
N GLN A 115 5.66 10.90 -14.17
CA GLN A 115 6.97 10.37 -13.77
C GLN A 115 7.10 8.86 -14.06
N LEU A 116 6.05 8.06 -13.85
CA LEU A 116 6.04 6.65 -14.21
C LEU A 116 6.06 6.44 -15.73
N SER A 117 5.38 7.29 -16.50
CA SER A 117 5.45 7.22 -17.96
C SER A 117 6.86 7.49 -18.47
N LYS A 118 7.58 8.47 -17.89
CA LYS A 118 9.00 8.72 -18.19
C LYS A 118 9.85 7.50 -17.84
N LYS A 119 9.63 6.93 -16.64
CA LYS A 119 10.34 5.73 -16.18
C LYS A 119 10.14 4.55 -17.13
N GLN A 120 8.92 4.29 -17.60
CA GLN A 120 8.65 3.22 -18.55
C GLN A 120 9.30 3.47 -19.93
N VAL A 121 9.43 4.72 -20.35
CA VAL A 121 10.17 5.05 -21.57
C VAL A 121 11.68 4.80 -21.38
N GLU A 122 12.25 5.22 -20.24
CA GLU A 122 13.66 5.01 -19.90
C GLU A 122 14.02 3.51 -19.79
N ASP A 123 13.11 2.72 -19.22
CA ASP A 123 13.29 1.28 -19.03
C ASP A 123 12.87 0.46 -20.27
N GLU A 124 12.49 1.14 -21.39
CA GLU A 124 11.95 0.54 -22.61
C GLU A 124 10.74 -0.36 -22.40
N ASP A 125 10.02 -0.16 -21.31
CA ASP A 125 8.84 -0.93 -20.94
C ASP A 125 7.62 -0.57 -21.82
N TYR A 126 6.67 -1.50 -21.90
CA TYR A 126 5.39 -1.29 -22.55
C TYR A 126 4.25 -1.56 -21.55
N PRO A 127 3.18 -0.76 -21.53
CA PRO A 127 2.95 0.47 -22.32
C PRO A 127 3.82 1.64 -21.85
N LYS A 128 4.19 2.51 -22.77
CA LYS A 128 5.02 3.71 -22.49
C LYS A 128 4.29 4.78 -21.67
N ARG A 129 2.98 4.65 -21.51
CA ARG A 129 2.13 5.63 -20.82
C ARG A 129 1.41 5.00 -19.65
N VAL A 130 1.50 5.63 -18.50
CA VAL A 130 0.72 5.36 -17.29
C VAL A 130 -0.35 6.43 -17.14
N LEU A 131 -1.57 6.05 -16.75
CA LEU A 131 -2.69 6.98 -16.59
C LEU A 131 -2.94 7.26 -15.11
N ALA A 132 -3.43 8.44 -14.79
CA ALA A 132 -3.76 8.82 -13.41
C ALA A 132 -4.83 7.90 -12.77
N ASN A 133 -5.76 7.38 -13.57
CA ASN A 133 -6.78 6.43 -13.12
C ASN A 133 -6.29 4.97 -13.02
N GLU A 134 -4.98 4.75 -13.10
CA GLU A 134 -4.31 3.47 -12.80
C GLU A 134 -3.56 3.52 -11.46
N ILE A 135 -3.83 4.57 -10.65
CA ILE A 135 -3.12 4.81 -9.38
C ILE A 135 -4.12 4.79 -8.24
N LEU A 136 -3.92 3.86 -7.30
CA LEU A 136 -4.66 3.78 -6.04
C LEU A 136 -3.93 4.55 -4.93
N PHE A 137 -4.68 4.96 -3.92
CA PHE A 137 -4.15 5.63 -2.74
C PHE A 137 -4.57 4.93 -1.44
N GLY A 138 -3.61 4.78 -0.52
CA GLY A 138 -3.85 4.49 0.88
C GLY A 138 -3.39 5.68 1.72
N CYS A 139 -4.29 6.25 2.52
CA CYS A 139 -3.94 7.35 3.43
C CYS A 139 -4.21 6.91 4.87
N THR A 140 -3.35 7.31 5.79
CA THR A 140 -3.52 7.00 7.21
C THR A 140 -2.87 8.05 8.10
N GLY A 141 -3.46 8.35 9.25
CA GLY A 141 -2.94 9.33 10.22
C GLY A 141 -4.03 10.26 10.72
N THR A 142 -3.72 11.53 10.92
CA THR A 142 -4.63 12.52 11.51
C THR A 142 -5.78 12.84 10.56
N ILE A 143 -6.98 12.93 11.13
CA ILE A 143 -8.23 13.30 10.46
C ILE A 143 -8.43 14.82 10.62
N GLY A 144 -8.98 15.49 9.60
CA GLY A 144 -9.31 16.92 9.63
C GLY A 144 -8.15 17.89 9.39
N GLU A 145 -6.92 17.39 9.20
CA GLU A 145 -5.80 18.23 8.79
C GLU A 145 -5.74 18.37 7.26
N LYS A 146 -5.33 19.56 6.79
CA LYS A 146 -5.13 19.82 5.36
C LYS A 146 -4.22 18.76 4.74
N TYR A 147 -4.63 18.21 3.61
CA TYR A 147 -3.84 17.20 2.91
C TYR A 147 -2.52 17.79 2.38
N PRO A 148 -1.37 17.16 2.63
CA PRO A 148 -0.05 17.74 2.34
C PRO A 148 0.37 17.53 0.88
N THR A 149 -0.48 17.92 -0.06
CA THR A 149 -0.35 17.69 -1.51
C THR A 149 1.02 18.08 -2.04
N GLU A 150 1.48 19.30 -1.77
CA GLU A 150 2.75 19.81 -2.31
C GLU A 150 3.97 19.06 -1.75
N LYS A 151 3.92 18.67 -0.47
CA LYS A 151 5.00 17.87 0.12
C LYS A 151 5.09 16.50 -0.56
N ILE A 152 3.96 15.85 -0.78
CA ILE A 152 3.91 14.55 -1.45
C ILE A 152 4.39 14.68 -2.89
N LYS A 153 3.84 15.61 -3.67
CA LYS A 153 4.22 15.85 -5.07
C LYS A 153 5.73 16.06 -5.23
N LYS A 154 6.32 16.88 -4.38
CA LYS A 154 7.77 17.16 -4.39
C LYS A 154 8.63 15.90 -4.28
N HIS A 155 8.16 14.87 -3.59
CA HIS A 155 8.92 13.64 -3.36
C HIS A 155 8.58 12.49 -4.32
N ILE A 156 7.61 12.67 -5.24
CA ILE A 156 7.28 11.66 -6.26
C ILE A 156 8.48 11.30 -7.15
N PRO A 157 9.27 12.26 -7.68
CA PRO A 157 10.43 11.89 -8.49
C PRO A 157 11.46 11.03 -7.74
N GLU A 158 11.72 11.36 -6.46
CA GLU A 158 12.62 10.56 -5.61
C GLU A 158 12.04 9.17 -5.34
N LEU A 159 10.74 9.07 -5.05
CA LEU A 159 10.04 7.81 -4.80
C LEU A 159 10.17 6.88 -6.01
N ILE A 160 9.96 7.40 -7.22
CA ILE A 160 10.05 6.63 -8.47
C ILE A 160 11.51 6.24 -8.78
N LYS A 161 12.47 7.15 -8.58
CA LYS A 161 13.90 6.83 -8.74
C LYS A 161 14.37 5.69 -7.82
N LYS A 162 13.75 5.53 -6.66
CA LYS A 162 14.11 4.51 -5.66
C LYS A 162 13.37 3.18 -5.83
N ILE A 163 12.59 2.98 -6.88
CA ILE A 163 11.90 1.71 -7.17
C ILE A 163 12.91 0.55 -7.18
N LYS A 164 12.57 -0.51 -6.44
CA LYS A 164 13.30 -1.78 -6.41
C LYS A 164 12.45 -2.84 -7.08
N TYR A 165 12.88 -3.28 -8.25
CA TYR A 165 12.20 -4.31 -9.06
C TYR A 165 12.31 -5.69 -8.42
N VAL A 166 13.44 -5.98 -7.80
CA VAL A 166 13.65 -7.19 -7.02
C VAL A 166 13.58 -6.83 -5.55
N GLN A 167 12.64 -7.42 -4.84
CA GLN A 167 12.47 -7.20 -3.42
C GLN A 167 13.18 -8.31 -2.62
N ASN A 168 13.48 -8.00 -1.40
CA ASN A 168 13.96 -8.92 -0.38
C ASN A 168 13.35 -8.49 0.98
N LYS A 169 13.56 -9.29 2.01
CA LYS A 169 13.05 -9.01 3.37
C LYS A 169 13.28 -7.56 3.85
N PRO A 170 14.47 -6.93 3.71
CA PRO A 170 14.67 -5.52 4.05
C PRO A 170 13.77 -4.54 3.30
N ILE A 171 13.48 -4.79 2.02
CA ILE A 171 12.62 -3.91 1.19
C ILE A 171 11.16 -4.05 1.63
N TRP A 172 10.67 -5.27 1.84
CA TRP A 172 9.34 -5.53 2.38
C TRP A 172 9.17 -4.92 3.77
N MET A 173 10.18 -5.10 4.64
CA MET A 173 10.21 -4.50 5.97
C MET A 173 10.16 -2.98 5.91
N LYS A 174 10.90 -2.36 4.98
CA LYS A 174 10.89 -0.91 4.78
C LYS A 174 9.50 -0.40 4.39
N ALA A 175 8.80 -1.12 3.51
CA ALA A 175 7.43 -0.79 3.14
C ALA A 175 6.47 -0.93 4.33
N ALA A 176 6.53 -2.05 5.04
CA ALA A 176 5.68 -2.29 6.22
C ALA A 176 5.89 -1.23 7.31
N LEU A 177 7.13 -0.82 7.56
CA LEU A 177 7.45 0.27 8.48
C LEU A 177 6.94 1.63 7.96
N GLY A 178 7.05 1.86 6.65
CA GLY A 178 6.64 3.11 6.02
C GLY A 178 5.14 3.39 6.08
N ILE A 179 4.31 2.33 6.19
CA ILE A 179 2.84 2.47 6.31
C ILE A 179 2.34 2.54 7.75
N MET A 180 3.18 2.29 8.76
CA MET A 180 2.80 2.33 10.16
C MET A 180 2.53 3.74 10.66
N THR A 181 1.62 3.86 11.63
CA THR A 181 1.37 5.12 12.37
C THR A 181 1.65 4.93 13.87
N THR A 182 0.73 4.36 14.60
CA THR A 182 0.82 4.06 16.04
C THR A 182 1.19 2.62 16.34
N ASP A 183 1.37 1.81 15.31
CA ASP A 183 1.76 0.42 15.44
C ASP A 183 3.09 0.25 16.19
N LEU A 184 3.15 -0.73 17.08
CA LEU A 184 4.36 -1.08 17.81
C LEU A 184 5.30 -1.98 17.00
N LYS A 185 4.74 -2.75 16.05
CA LYS A 185 5.47 -3.73 15.24
C LYS A 185 4.99 -3.71 13.79
N PRO A 186 5.86 -3.89 12.80
CA PRO A 186 5.45 -4.14 11.43
C PRO A 186 4.72 -5.48 11.34
N LYS A 187 3.78 -5.59 10.41
CA LYS A 187 3.00 -6.80 10.17
C LYS A 187 3.25 -7.24 8.73
N LEU A 188 3.86 -8.41 8.59
CA LEU A 188 4.17 -9.06 7.32
C LEU A 188 3.81 -10.53 7.43
N ALA A 189 3.32 -11.11 6.35
CA ALA A 189 3.07 -12.53 6.22
C ALA A 189 3.46 -12.99 4.82
N MET A 190 3.88 -14.23 4.71
CA MET A 190 4.21 -14.90 3.46
C MET A 190 3.64 -16.30 3.48
N GLU A 191 3.01 -16.68 2.39
CA GLU A 191 2.56 -18.03 2.14
C GLU A 191 2.87 -18.43 0.70
N GLU A 192 2.98 -19.72 0.49
CA GLU A 192 3.11 -20.32 -0.83
C GLU A 192 2.07 -21.44 -0.98
N CYS A 193 1.45 -21.52 -2.13
CA CYS A 193 0.53 -22.62 -2.44
C CYS A 193 0.73 -23.10 -3.89
N LYS A 194 -0.06 -24.09 -4.29
CA LYS A 194 -0.09 -24.54 -5.67
C LYS A 194 -1.47 -24.32 -6.26
N ILE A 195 -1.51 -23.78 -7.48
CA ILE A 195 -2.69 -23.71 -8.33
C ILE A 195 -2.43 -24.67 -9.50
N GLY A 196 -3.08 -25.84 -9.49
CA GLY A 196 -2.70 -26.94 -10.34
C GLY A 196 -1.27 -27.40 -10.01
N ASN A 197 -0.38 -27.36 -10.99
CA ASN A 197 1.05 -27.71 -10.82
C ASN A 197 1.95 -26.50 -10.59
N THR A 198 1.41 -25.26 -10.67
CA THR A 198 2.17 -24.03 -10.56
C THR A 198 2.25 -23.59 -9.10
N LYS A 199 3.49 -23.36 -8.61
CA LYS A 199 3.73 -22.76 -7.29
C LYS A 199 3.51 -21.26 -7.38
N VAL A 200 2.74 -20.71 -6.46
CA VAL A 200 2.44 -19.29 -6.37
C VAL A 200 2.80 -18.74 -5.00
N LYS A 201 3.24 -17.49 -4.96
CA LYS A 201 3.56 -16.76 -3.74
C LYS A 201 2.42 -15.82 -3.36
N ILE A 202 2.16 -15.69 -2.07
CA ILE A 202 1.17 -14.78 -1.51
C ILE A 202 1.82 -14.03 -0.35
N TYR A 203 2.09 -12.74 -0.52
CA TYR A 203 2.71 -11.90 0.50
C TYR A 203 1.73 -10.82 0.96
N GLY A 204 1.76 -10.54 2.24
CA GLY A 204 0.91 -9.51 2.84
C GLY A 204 1.69 -8.57 3.73
N ILE A 205 1.34 -7.31 3.68
CA ILE A 205 1.71 -6.33 4.70
C ILE A 205 0.46 -5.64 5.22
N ALA A 206 0.45 -5.31 6.50
CA ALA A 206 -0.66 -4.61 7.12
C ALA A 206 -0.19 -3.63 8.19
N LYS A 207 -1.05 -2.65 8.49
CA LYS A 207 -0.92 -1.76 9.64
C LYS A 207 -2.27 -1.62 10.34
N GLY A 208 -2.24 -1.32 11.60
CA GLY A 208 -3.37 -1.04 12.48
C GLY A 208 -3.04 -1.46 13.91
N SER A 209 -3.35 -0.60 14.87
CA SER A 209 -3.15 -0.87 16.31
C SER A 209 -4.25 -0.27 17.18
N GLY A 210 -4.99 0.69 16.71
CA GLY A 210 -6.15 1.32 17.33
C GLY A 210 -7.15 1.77 16.28
N MET A 211 -8.36 2.18 16.69
CA MET A 211 -9.50 2.47 15.84
C MET A 211 -9.87 1.21 15.02
N ILE A 212 -9.91 0.04 15.68
CA ILE A 212 -10.19 -1.25 15.03
C ILE A 212 -11.49 -1.84 15.58
N PHE A 213 -12.49 -1.93 14.70
CA PHE A 213 -13.78 -2.55 14.96
C PHE A 213 -14.20 -3.44 13.77
N PRO A 214 -14.81 -4.62 13.95
CA PRO A 214 -15.29 -5.45 12.84
C PRO A 214 -16.17 -4.68 11.85
N ASN A 215 -16.16 -5.05 10.59
CA ASN A 215 -16.76 -4.43 9.41
C ASN A 215 -15.85 -3.44 8.66
N MET A 216 -14.60 -3.85 8.45
CA MET A 216 -13.57 -3.04 7.78
C MET A 216 -13.28 -1.76 8.57
N ALA A 217 -12.51 -1.92 9.67
CA ALA A 217 -12.14 -0.82 10.55
C ALA A 217 -10.62 -0.72 10.76
N THR A 218 -10.05 0.42 10.41
CA THR A 218 -8.67 0.96 10.57
C THR A 218 -7.52 0.03 10.22
N THR A 219 -7.70 -0.79 9.22
CA THR A 219 -6.61 -1.61 8.70
C THR A 219 -6.30 -1.20 7.27
N LEU A 220 -5.04 -0.84 7.02
CA LEU A 220 -4.51 -0.91 5.66
C LEU A 220 -3.85 -2.28 5.50
N GLY A 221 -4.40 -3.10 4.63
CA GLY A 221 -3.88 -4.42 4.30
C GLY A 221 -3.63 -4.53 2.79
N TYR A 222 -2.44 -4.95 2.41
CA TYR A 222 -2.06 -5.11 1.01
C TYR A 222 -1.49 -6.50 0.79
N ILE A 223 -2.13 -7.24 -0.10
CA ILE A 223 -1.81 -8.63 -0.43
C ILE A 223 -1.33 -8.66 -1.87
N PHE A 224 -0.24 -9.36 -2.13
CA PHE A 224 0.40 -9.46 -3.43
C PHE A 224 0.57 -10.93 -3.80
N THR A 225 0.31 -11.28 -5.05
CA THR A 225 0.57 -12.61 -5.60
C THR A 225 1.09 -12.52 -7.03
N ASP A 226 1.96 -13.45 -7.40
CA ASP A 226 2.44 -13.63 -8.77
C ASP A 226 1.47 -14.44 -9.64
N ALA A 227 0.48 -15.11 -9.05
CA ALA A 227 -0.55 -15.86 -9.77
C ALA A 227 -1.30 -14.98 -10.79
N ASP A 228 -1.74 -15.57 -11.90
CA ASP A 228 -2.62 -14.91 -12.88
C ASP A 228 -4.09 -15.12 -12.49
N LEU A 229 -4.65 -14.17 -11.76
CA LEU A 229 -6.03 -14.18 -11.29
C LEU A 229 -6.80 -12.98 -11.82
N SER A 230 -8.02 -13.20 -12.32
CA SER A 230 -8.90 -12.10 -12.75
C SER A 230 -9.43 -11.29 -11.57
N ASN A 231 -9.83 -10.03 -11.81
CA ASN A 231 -10.43 -9.16 -10.79
C ASN A 231 -11.66 -9.81 -10.13
N ASP A 232 -12.46 -10.57 -10.87
CA ASP A 232 -13.64 -11.25 -10.33
C ASP A 232 -13.26 -12.36 -9.35
N ILE A 233 -12.22 -13.13 -9.66
CA ILE A 233 -11.70 -14.16 -8.76
C ILE A 233 -11.12 -13.51 -7.50
N LEU A 234 -10.29 -12.47 -7.66
CA LEU A 234 -9.72 -11.72 -6.54
C LEU A 234 -10.82 -11.14 -5.63
N SER A 235 -11.88 -10.57 -6.23
CA SER A 235 -13.01 -10.03 -5.47
C SER A 235 -13.78 -11.11 -4.69
N LYS A 236 -14.01 -12.27 -5.30
CA LYS A 236 -14.66 -13.42 -4.63
C LYS A 236 -13.81 -13.95 -3.47
N LEU A 237 -12.49 -14.12 -3.69
CA LEU A 237 -11.56 -14.58 -2.65
C LEU A 237 -11.50 -13.58 -1.48
N LEU A 238 -11.38 -12.29 -1.76
CA LEU A 238 -11.31 -11.27 -0.73
C LEU A 238 -12.60 -11.21 0.08
N LYS A 239 -13.77 -11.16 -0.56
CA LYS A 239 -15.07 -11.15 0.11
C LYS A 239 -15.34 -12.42 0.94
N LYS A 240 -14.91 -13.59 0.46
CA LYS A 240 -15.10 -14.85 1.17
C LYS A 240 -14.31 -14.93 2.48
N ASN A 241 -13.12 -14.29 2.51
CA ASN A 241 -12.19 -14.43 3.62
C ASN A 241 -12.14 -13.23 4.56
N ILE A 242 -12.68 -12.05 4.17
CA ILE A 242 -12.51 -10.82 4.94
C ILE A 242 -13.10 -10.91 6.35
N ASP A 243 -14.26 -11.57 6.51
CA ASP A 243 -14.98 -11.65 7.78
C ASP A 243 -14.27 -12.56 8.80
N THR A 244 -13.59 -13.59 8.34
CA THR A 244 -12.85 -14.54 9.20
C THR A 244 -11.38 -14.13 9.42
N THR A 245 -10.93 -13.03 8.81
CA THR A 245 -9.56 -12.52 8.91
C THR A 245 -9.54 -11.08 9.44
N PHE A 246 -9.54 -10.08 8.55
CA PHE A 246 -9.44 -8.68 8.94
C PHE A 246 -10.64 -8.21 9.79
N ASN A 247 -11.86 -8.61 9.45
CA ASN A 247 -13.05 -8.26 10.22
C ASN A 247 -13.18 -9.04 11.55
N ALA A 248 -12.39 -10.08 11.77
CA ALA A 248 -12.35 -10.79 13.04
C ALA A 248 -11.49 -10.10 14.11
N ILE A 249 -10.81 -8.98 13.76
CA ILE A 249 -9.91 -8.25 14.65
C ILE A 249 -10.67 -7.04 15.21
N THR A 250 -10.66 -6.88 16.53
CA THR A 250 -11.15 -5.68 17.23
C THR A 250 -10.14 -5.22 18.26
N CYS A 251 -10.08 -3.92 18.54
CA CYS A 251 -9.20 -3.34 19.55
C CYS A 251 -9.98 -2.40 20.50
N ASP A 252 -10.62 -1.38 20.00
CA ASP A 252 -11.24 -0.30 20.77
C ASP A 252 -12.68 0.02 20.35
N GLY A 253 -13.22 -0.68 19.37
CA GLY A 253 -14.61 -0.54 18.93
C GLY A 253 -14.87 0.65 18.01
N ASP A 254 -13.85 1.38 17.57
CA ASP A 254 -14.00 2.54 16.70
C ASP A 254 -13.85 2.16 15.22
N THR A 255 -14.75 2.66 14.36
CA THR A 255 -14.71 2.45 12.91
C THR A 255 -13.93 3.56 12.21
N SER A 256 -12.96 3.21 11.38
CA SER A 256 -12.15 4.17 10.63
C SER A 256 -12.82 4.67 9.35
N THR A 257 -12.37 5.83 8.91
CA THR A 257 -12.75 6.46 7.64
C THR A 257 -11.95 5.93 6.43
N ASN A 258 -10.89 5.14 6.66
CA ASN A 258 -9.83 4.88 5.68
C ASN A 258 -9.54 3.39 5.42
N ASP A 259 -10.31 2.48 6.02
CA ASP A 259 -10.01 1.06 5.89
C ASP A 259 -9.97 0.61 4.45
N MET A 260 -8.94 -0.16 4.15
CA MET A 260 -8.71 -0.68 2.83
C MET A 260 -7.93 -1.99 2.93
N VAL A 261 -8.50 -3.07 2.42
CA VAL A 261 -7.75 -4.28 2.13
C VAL A 261 -7.79 -4.51 0.62
N SER A 262 -6.61 -4.59 0.02
CA SER A 262 -6.46 -4.78 -1.42
C SER A 262 -5.59 -5.98 -1.72
N ILE A 263 -5.97 -6.75 -2.73
CA ILE A 263 -5.17 -7.84 -3.29
C ILE A 263 -4.79 -7.50 -4.72
N PHE A 264 -3.52 -7.75 -5.06
CA PHE A 264 -2.93 -7.48 -6.36
C PHE A 264 -2.35 -8.78 -6.94
N SER A 265 -2.70 -9.07 -8.18
CA SER A 265 -2.24 -10.23 -8.95
C SER A 265 -1.42 -9.73 -10.13
N THR A 266 -0.13 -10.08 -10.16
CA THR A 266 0.79 -9.61 -11.22
C THR A 266 0.75 -10.48 -12.46
N GLY A 267 0.22 -11.71 -12.37
CA GLY A 267 0.06 -12.63 -13.50
C GLY A 267 1.39 -13.07 -14.11
N LYS A 268 2.35 -13.40 -13.26
CA LYS A 268 3.71 -13.81 -13.70
C LYS A 268 3.91 -15.32 -13.68
N VAL A 269 3.02 -16.04 -13.03
CA VAL A 269 2.99 -17.52 -13.00
C VAL A 269 1.56 -18.05 -13.15
#